data_0ca1c78ae46011833d511e16a57662c9
#
_entry.id   0ca1c78ae46011833d511e16a57662c9
#
_cell.length_a   1.000
_cell.length_b   1.000
_cell.length_c   1.000
_cell.angle_alpha   90.00
_cell.angle_beta   90.00
_cell.angle_gamma   90.00
#
_symmetry.space_group_name_H-M   'P 1'
#
loop_
_entity.id
_entity.type
_entity.pdbx_description
1 polymer ?
#
loop_
_entity_poly.entity_id
_entity_poly.type
_entity_poly.pdbx_seq_one_letter_code
_entity_poly.pdbx_strand_id
1 'polypeptide(L)'
;MQMWFSQYHTVNVKLDVRIQEQLFSGQSDYQKIDVFKSYEFGKMVALDGEIVFSDTDEFIYDEMVTHVPMAVHPNAKRILIIGGGDGGVAKELIKYPSVEHIDVVETDKMFVDVCRRFFPEVACGLEDERISMFYDDGLRFLRRKHDEYDLIINDSTDPLGHTEGLFTKEFYGSCYKALKDDGIMVYQHGSPFYDEDELECRKMHRKVYKSFPISRVYQAHIPTCPSGYWLFGFASKKYHPLYDLDAKRWDALGLKTWYYTTHLRSEEHTSELQSLRHLV
;
A
#
# COMPACT_ATOMS: atom_id res chain seq x y z
N MET A 1 -28.10 -16.55 16.19
CA MET A 1 -27.51 -15.23 16.52
C MET A 1 -26.87 -14.73 15.24
N GLN A 2 -27.04 -13.43 14.88
CA GLN A 2 -26.32 -12.84 13.75
C GLN A 2 -25.10 -12.12 14.31
N MET A 3 -23.93 -12.36 13.73
CA MET A 3 -22.69 -11.66 14.12
C MET A 3 -22.35 -10.61 13.07
N TRP A 4 -21.95 -9.41 13.54
CA TRP A 4 -21.53 -8.31 12.73
C TRP A 4 -20.19 -7.81 13.21
N PHE A 5 -19.28 -7.56 12.27
CA PHE A 5 -18.06 -6.80 12.51
C PHE A 5 -18.34 -5.34 12.16
N SER A 6 -17.96 -4.44 13.03
CA SER A 6 -18.17 -2.99 12.85
C SER A 6 -16.82 -2.29 12.83
N GLN A 7 -16.53 -1.61 11.72
CA GLN A 7 -15.41 -0.68 11.61
C GLN A 7 -15.93 0.74 11.64
N TYR A 8 -15.41 1.57 12.51
CA TYR A 8 -15.77 2.99 12.62
C TYR A 8 -14.86 3.80 11.68
N HIS A 9 -15.46 4.47 10.70
CA HIS A 9 -14.76 5.42 9.85
C HIS A 9 -14.67 6.80 10.51
N THR A 10 -15.69 7.18 11.28
CA THR A 10 -15.75 8.36 12.14
C THR A 10 -16.59 8.02 13.37
N VAL A 11 -16.68 8.93 14.32
CA VAL A 11 -17.61 8.76 15.47
C VAL A 11 -19.08 8.63 15.04
N ASN A 12 -19.41 9.02 13.82
CA ASN A 12 -20.79 9.06 13.31
C ASN A 12 -21.03 8.10 12.13
N VAL A 13 -19.97 7.50 11.55
CA VAL A 13 -20.07 6.64 10.37
C VAL A 13 -19.30 5.35 10.62
N LYS A 14 -19.92 4.24 10.29
CA LYS A 14 -19.29 2.91 10.38
C LYS A 14 -19.69 2.03 9.21
N LEU A 15 -18.84 1.07 8.89
CA LEU A 15 -19.13 -0.07 8.04
C LEU A 15 -19.46 -1.26 8.92
N ASP A 16 -20.66 -1.84 8.74
CA ASP A 16 -21.05 -3.10 9.39
C ASP A 16 -21.01 -4.22 8.35
N VAL A 17 -20.18 -5.23 8.61
CA VAL A 17 -20.07 -6.42 7.76
C VAL A 17 -20.63 -7.63 8.52
N ARG A 18 -21.61 -8.32 7.92
CA ARG A 18 -22.14 -9.56 8.50
C ARG A 18 -21.14 -10.69 8.33
N ILE A 19 -20.73 -11.29 9.45
CA ILE A 19 -19.76 -12.37 9.48
C ILE A 19 -20.42 -13.72 9.72
N GLN A 20 -19.86 -14.75 9.07
CA GLN A 20 -20.27 -16.16 9.26
C GLN A 20 -19.57 -16.74 10.49
N GLU A 21 -18.26 -16.49 10.59
CA GLU A 21 -17.37 -17.10 11.57
C GLU A 21 -16.17 -16.19 11.82
N GLN A 22 -15.68 -16.19 13.07
CA GLN A 22 -14.36 -15.66 13.42
C GLN A 22 -13.35 -16.80 13.33
N LEU A 23 -12.42 -16.71 12.39
CA LEU A 23 -11.45 -17.77 12.12
C LEU A 23 -10.23 -17.68 13.02
N PHE A 24 -9.88 -16.45 13.44
CA PHE A 24 -8.74 -16.17 14.31
C PHE A 24 -8.95 -14.88 15.09
N SER A 25 -8.42 -14.83 16.30
CA SER A 25 -8.23 -13.62 17.08
C SER A 25 -6.99 -13.77 17.96
N GLY A 26 -6.09 -12.83 17.89
CA GLY A 26 -4.85 -12.85 18.65
C GLY A 26 -4.31 -11.43 18.87
N GLN A 27 -3.44 -11.30 19.86
CA GLN A 27 -2.74 -10.07 20.19
C GLN A 27 -1.25 -10.31 19.99
N SER A 28 -0.64 -9.55 19.09
CA SER A 28 0.82 -9.47 18.96
C SER A 28 1.39 -8.42 19.93
N ASP A 29 2.68 -8.22 19.92
CA ASP A 29 3.33 -7.12 20.64
C ASP A 29 2.97 -5.74 20.07
N TYR A 30 2.38 -5.69 18.87
CA TYR A 30 2.13 -4.48 18.11
C TYR A 30 0.64 -4.14 17.99
N GLN A 31 -0.21 -5.15 17.73
CA GLN A 31 -1.60 -4.94 17.35
C GLN A 31 -2.47 -6.17 17.61
N LYS A 32 -3.76 -5.97 17.67
CA LYS A 32 -4.74 -7.05 17.66
C LYS A 32 -5.01 -7.49 16.23
N ILE A 33 -4.97 -8.80 15.98
CA ILE A 33 -5.22 -9.39 14.67
C ILE A 33 -6.47 -10.25 14.75
N ASP A 34 -7.49 -9.92 13.96
CA ASP A 34 -8.71 -10.69 13.82
C ASP A 34 -8.89 -11.14 12.37
N VAL A 35 -9.25 -12.41 12.14
CA VAL A 35 -9.62 -12.94 10.83
C VAL A 35 -11.05 -13.43 10.88
N PHE A 36 -11.87 -12.96 9.93
CA PHE A 36 -13.27 -13.32 9.81
C PHE A 36 -13.57 -13.93 8.46
N LYS A 37 -14.57 -14.80 8.41
CA LYS A 37 -15.25 -15.18 7.19
C LYS A 37 -16.57 -14.41 7.12
N SER A 38 -16.69 -13.56 6.11
CA SER A 38 -17.89 -12.76 5.86
C SER A 38 -18.82 -13.45 4.85
N TYR A 39 -20.04 -12.90 4.67
CA TYR A 39 -20.97 -13.37 3.64
C TYR A 39 -20.65 -12.77 2.25
N GLU A 40 -20.16 -11.52 2.19
CA GLU A 40 -20.01 -10.77 0.95
C GLU A 40 -18.53 -10.64 0.51
N PHE A 41 -17.59 -10.50 1.48
CA PHE A 41 -16.20 -10.20 1.19
C PHE A 41 -15.25 -11.42 1.32
N GLY A 42 -15.80 -12.66 1.45
CA GLY A 42 -14.95 -13.82 1.70
C GLY A 42 -14.27 -13.72 3.07
N LYS A 43 -13.02 -14.12 3.15
CA LYS A 43 -12.20 -13.88 4.36
C LYS A 43 -11.73 -12.44 4.38
N MET A 44 -11.66 -11.88 5.57
CA MET A 44 -11.17 -10.53 5.83
C MET A 44 -10.23 -10.57 7.03
N VAL A 45 -9.20 -9.74 7.00
CA VAL A 45 -8.34 -9.50 8.17
C VAL A 45 -8.52 -8.07 8.67
N ALA A 46 -8.60 -7.93 9.97
CA ALA A 46 -8.65 -6.64 10.65
C ALA A 46 -7.51 -6.52 11.65
N LEU A 47 -6.88 -5.33 11.68
CA LEU A 47 -5.86 -4.94 12.63
C LEU A 47 -6.43 -3.83 13.52
N ASP A 48 -6.42 -4.04 14.84
CA ASP A 48 -6.99 -3.12 15.84
C ASP A 48 -8.44 -2.69 15.54
N GLY A 49 -9.21 -3.52 14.82
CA GLY A 49 -10.61 -3.27 14.47
C GLY A 49 -10.80 -2.59 13.12
N GLU A 50 -9.75 -2.36 12.35
CA GLU A 50 -9.80 -1.82 11.00
C GLU A 50 -9.53 -2.92 9.96
N ILE A 51 -10.39 -3.01 8.93
CA ILE A 51 -10.21 -3.97 7.83
C ILE A 51 -9.00 -3.53 7.01
N VAL A 52 -8.03 -4.43 6.87
CA VAL A 52 -6.83 -4.19 6.05
C VAL A 52 -7.09 -4.62 4.62
N PHE A 53 -7.63 -5.83 4.43
CA PHE A 53 -8.03 -6.34 3.12
C PHE A 53 -9.06 -7.47 3.25
N SER A 54 -9.66 -7.85 2.13
CA SER A 54 -10.53 -9.02 1.99
C SER A 54 -10.20 -9.83 0.74
N ASP A 55 -10.67 -11.10 0.70
CA ASP A 55 -10.51 -11.97 -0.49
C ASP A 55 -11.08 -11.35 -1.78
N THR A 56 -11.99 -10.38 -1.68
CA THR A 56 -12.70 -9.82 -2.84
C THR A 56 -12.16 -8.51 -3.36
N ASP A 57 -11.34 -7.77 -2.61
CA ASP A 57 -10.85 -6.45 -3.01
C ASP A 57 -9.36 -6.18 -2.78
N GLU A 58 -8.60 -7.14 -2.21
CA GLU A 58 -7.16 -6.99 -1.96
C GLU A 58 -6.39 -6.60 -3.22
N PHE A 59 -6.75 -7.23 -4.36
CA PHE A 59 -6.05 -7.00 -5.62
C PHE A 59 -6.12 -5.55 -6.10
N ILE A 60 -7.15 -4.79 -5.72
CA ILE A 60 -7.29 -3.39 -6.13
C ILE A 60 -6.15 -2.57 -5.53
N TYR A 61 -5.90 -2.74 -4.23
CA TYR A 61 -4.81 -2.05 -3.54
C TYR A 61 -3.46 -2.49 -4.08
N ASP A 62 -3.21 -3.80 -4.11
CA ASP A 62 -1.93 -4.39 -4.48
C ASP A 62 -1.50 -4.02 -5.90
N GLU A 63 -2.45 -4.09 -6.83
CA GLU A 63 -2.21 -3.72 -8.23
C GLU A 63 -1.93 -2.23 -8.38
N MET A 64 -2.69 -1.36 -7.70
CA MET A 64 -2.52 0.08 -7.85
C MET A 64 -1.22 0.57 -7.21
N VAL A 65 -0.83 0.06 -6.04
CA VAL A 65 0.41 0.47 -5.39
C VAL A 65 1.64 -0.06 -6.14
N THR A 66 1.51 -1.18 -6.83
CA THR A 66 2.60 -1.84 -7.57
C THR A 66 2.70 -1.39 -9.02
N HIS A 67 1.62 -1.51 -9.78
CA HIS A 67 1.72 -1.32 -11.24
C HIS A 67 1.84 0.14 -11.66
N VAL A 68 1.30 1.07 -10.87
CA VAL A 68 1.44 2.50 -11.15
C VAL A 68 2.91 2.92 -11.24
N PRO A 69 3.79 2.69 -10.24
CA PRO A 69 5.20 3.03 -10.36
C PRO A 69 5.96 2.15 -11.36
N MET A 70 5.61 0.86 -11.48
CA MET A 70 6.28 -0.07 -12.39
C MET A 70 6.02 0.25 -13.86
N ALA A 71 4.86 0.81 -14.20
CA ALA A 71 4.55 1.25 -15.56
C ALA A 71 5.29 2.54 -15.96
N VAL A 72 5.80 3.26 -14.98
CA VAL A 72 6.56 4.52 -15.19
C VAL A 72 8.06 4.28 -15.14
N HIS A 73 8.55 3.56 -14.14
CA HIS A 73 9.98 3.30 -14.00
C HIS A 73 10.45 2.29 -15.07
N PRO A 74 11.40 2.66 -15.95
CA PRO A 74 11.74 1.83 -17.11
C PRO A 74 12.47 0.52 -16.75
N ASN A 75 13.14 0.47 -15.59
CA ASN A 75 14.01 -0.65 -15.21
C ASN A 75 14.15 -0.78 -13.69
N ALA A 76 13.02 -0.88 -13.00
CA ALA A 76 13.04 -1.17 -11.56
C ALA A 76 13.49 -2.61 -11.32
N LYS A 77 14.55 -2.79 -10.53
CA LYS A 77 15.20 -4.08 -10.24
C LYS A 77 15.26 -4.40 -8.75
N ARG A 78 15.59 -3.40 -7.94
CA ARG A 78 15.75 -3.55 -6.50
C ARG A 78 14.68 -2.74 -5.77
N ILE A 79 13.83 -3.42 -5.04
CA ILE A 79 12.63 -2.84 -4.44
C ILE A 79 12.65 -3.05 -2.93
N LEU A 80 12.15 -2.06 -2.21
CA LEU A 80 11.90 -2.16 -0.78
C LEU A 80 10.39 -2.03 -0.53
N ILE A 81 9.83 -2.97 0.22
CA ILE A 81 8.49 -2.90 0.79
C ILE A 81 8.64 -2.67 2.29
N ILE A 82 7.98 -1.64 2.83
CA ILE A 82 7.90 -1.38 4.27
C ILE A 82 6.46 -1.64 4.70
N GLY A 83 6.26 -2.58 5.61
CA GLY A 83 5.01 -3.28 5.80
C GLY A 83 4.86 -4.43 4.81
N GLY A 84 3.66 -4.68 4.32
CA GLY A 84 3.40 -5.70 3.29
C GLY A 84 3.55 -7.13 3.81
N GLY A 85 3.32 -7.34 5.11
CA GLY A 85 3.39 -8.64 5.75
C GLY A 85 2.32 -9.64 5.27
N ASP A 86 1.32 -9.18 4.54
CA ASP A 86 0.34 -10.02 3.85
C ASP A 86 0.88 -10.69 2.58
N GLY A 87 1.84 -10.05 1.90
CA GLY A 87 2.49 -10.55 0.69
C GLY A 87 1.84 -10.12 -0.62
N GLY A 88 0.75 -9.34 -0.60
CA GLY A 88 0.01 -8.95 -1.79
C GLY A 88 0.84 -8.09 -2.75
N VAL A 89 1.49 -7.06 -2.24
CA VAL A 89 2.42 -6.22 -3.02
C VAL A 89 3.58 -7.06 -3.58
N ALA A 90 4.14 -7.96 -2.79
CA ALA A 90 5.20 -8.86 -3.24
C ALA A 90 4.71 -9.78 -4.38
N LYS A 91 3.48 -10.32 -4.26
CA LYS A 91 2.81 -11.14 -5.29
C LYS A 91 2.70 -10.41 -6.63
N GLU A 92 2.40 -9.12 -6.61
CA GLU A 92 2.33 -8.33 -7.82
C GLU A 92 3.72 -7.99 -8.41
N LEU A 93 4.70 -7.69 -7.56
CA LEU A 93 6.06 -7.36 -8.01
C LEU A 93 6.79 -8.56 -8.63
N ILE A 94 6.61 -9.76 -8.12
CA ILE A 94 7.27 -10.96 -8.69
C ILE A 94 6.80 -11.32 -10.11
N LYS A 95 5.68 -10.75 -10.57
CA LYS A 95 5.21 -10.87 -11.96
C LYS A 95 6.16 -10.19 -12.96
N TYR A 96 7.02 -9.28 -12.50
CA TYR A 96 7.95 -8.54 -13.37
C TYR A 96 9.28 -9.27 -13.53
N PRO A 97 9.65 -9.67 -14.76
CA PRO A 97 10.94 -10.32 -15.00
C PRO A 97 12.15 -9.42 -14.72
N SER A 98 11.95 -8.09 -14.75
CA SER A 98 13.00 -7.12 -14.44
C SER A 98 13.37 -7.03 -12.97
N VAL A 99 12.48 -7.46 -12.08
CA VAL A 99 12.70 -7.41 -10.63
C VAL A 99 13.70 -8.49 -10.22
N GLU A 100 14.83 -8.06 -9.69
CA GLU A 100 15.93 -8.93 -9.30
C GLU A 100 15.94 -9.21 -7.80
N HIS A 101 15.48 -8.25 -6.97
CA HIS A 101 15.51 -8.39 -5.53
C HIS A 101 14.47 -7.50 -4.84
N ILE A 102 13.81 -8.05 -3.82
CA ILE A 102 12.80 -7.36 -3.01
C ILE A 102 13.16 -7.56 -1.53
N ASP A 103 13.45 -6.47 -0.83
CA ASP A 103 13.52 -6.46 0.63
C ASP A 103 12.13 -6.14 1.19
N VAL A 104 11.60 -7.01 2.06
CA VAL A 104 10.33 -6.78 2.78
C VAL A 104 10.66 -6.58 4.25
N VAL A 105 10.25 -5.43 4.79
CA VAL A 105 10.51 -5.07 6.19
C VAL A 105 9.19 -4.95 6.92
N GLU A 106 8.85 -5.98 7.66
CA GLU A 106 7.61 -6.06 8.45
C GLU A 106 7.95 -6.19 9.94
N THR A 107 7.26 -5.42 10.76
CA THR A 107 7.51 -5.42 12.21
C THR A 107 6.83 -6.60 12.89
N ASP A 108 5.62 -6.92 12.46
CA ASP A 108 4.77 -7.93 13.12
C ASP A 108 4.87 -9.31 12.45
N LYS A 109 5.77 -10.14 12.96
CA LYS A 109 5.89 -11.53 12.50
C LYS A 109 4.59 -12.33 12.65
N MET A 110 3.78 -12.05 13.68
CA MET A 110 2.52 -12.76 13.88
C MET A 110 1.53 -12.45 12.75
N PHE A 111 1.50 -11.22 12.26
CA PHE A 111 0.68 -10.84 11.11
C PHE A 111 1.07 -11.65 9.86
N VAL A 112 2.36 -11.75 9.56
CA VAL A 112 2.87 -12.57 8.43
C VAL A 112 2.45 -14.02 8.57
N ASP A 113 2.61 -14.62 9.76
CA ASP A 113 2.25 -16.01 10.01
C ASP A 113 0.72 -16.24 9.88
N VAL A 114 -0.10 -15.26 10.30
CA VAL A 114 -1.56 -15.28 10.12
C VAL A 114 -1.94 -15.20 8.64
N CYS A 115 -1.30 -14.31 7.88
CA CYS A 115 -1.56 -14.17 6.45
C CYS A 115 -1.18 -15.45 5.68
N ARG A 116 -0.01 -16.04 5.96
CA ARG A 116 0.39 -17.33 5.38
C ARG A 116 -0.61 -18.45 5.68
N ARG A 117 -1.20 -18.45 6.87
CA ARG A 117 -2.16 -19.47 7.28
C ARG A 117 -3.53 -19.31 6.65
N PHE A 118 -4.07 -18.10 6.61
CA PHE A 118 -5.46 -17.84 6.26
C PHE A 118 -5.64 -17.28 4.85
N PHE A 119 -4.58 -16.65 4.29
CA PHE A 119 -4.56 -16.03 2.96
C PHE A 119 -3.36 -16.51 2.12
N PRO A 120 -3.17 -17.83 1.96
CA PRO A 120 -2.00 -18.36 1.27
C PRO A 120 -1.88 -17.91 -0.19
N GLU A 121 -3.00 -17.56 -0.85
CA GLU A 121 -3.04 -17.08 -2.23
C GLU A 121 -2.53 -15.63 -2.37
N VAL A 122 -2.56 -14.85 -1.28
CA VAL A 122 -1.96 -13.52 -1.19
C VAL A 122 -0.51 -13.64 -0.73
N ALA A 123 -0.29 -14.37 0.36
CA ALA A 123 1.03 -14.51 1.00
C ALA A 123 2.05 -15.33 0.18
N CYS A 124 1.62 -16.02 -0.90
CA CYS A 124 2.53 -16.79 -1.77
C CYS A 124 3.64 -15.91 -2.38
N GLY A 125 3.41 -14.60 -2.52
CA GLY A 125 4.44 -13.67 -2.97
C GLY A 125 5.68 -13.66 -2.09
N LEU A 126 5.52 -13.89 -0.79
CA LEU A 126 6.64 -13.89 0.18
C LEU A 126 7.56 -15.13 0.08
N GLU A 127 7.17 -16.13 -0.70
CA GLU A 127 7.95 -17.39 -0.86
C GLU A 127 8.87 -17.38 -2.10
N ASP A 128 8.85 -16.31 -2.91
CA ASP A 128 9.71 -16.19 -4.10
C ASP A 128 11.18 -16.01 -3.68
N GLU A 129 12.11 -16.64 -4.42
CA GLU A 129 13.54 -16.61 -4.14
C GLU A 129 14.20 -15.23 -4.16
N ARG A 130 13.53 -14.26 -4.80
CA ARG A 130 13.97 -12.86 -4.86
C ARG A 130 13.62 -12.06 -3.60
N ILE A 131 12.82 -12.64 -2.68
CA ILE A 131 12.38 -11.97 -1.46
C ILE A 131 13.37 -12.18 -0.32
N SER A 132 13.73 -11.09 0.35
CA SER A 132 14.41 -11.11 1.65
C SER A 132 13.49 -10.48 2.70
N MET A 133 13.01 -11.30 3.64
CA MET A 133 12.14 -10.86 4.72
C MET A 133 12.96 -10.41 5.94
N PHE A 134 12.66 -9.21 6.45
CA PHE A 134 13.25 -8.63 7.66
C PHE A 134 12.15 -8.31 8.67
N TYR A 135 12.27 -8.81 9.88
CA TYR A 135 11.41 -8.44 11.01
C TYR A 135 12.07 -7.30 11.78
N ASP A 136 11.83 -6.07 11.34
CA ASP A 136 12.49 -4.86 11.86
C ASP A 136 11.58 -3.62 11.74
N ASP A 137 11.94 -2.55 12.42
CA ASP A 137 11.34 -1.23 12.24
C ASP A 137 11.80 -0.60 10.92
N GLY A 138 10.84 -0.19 10.08
CA GLY A 138 11.10 0.31 8.73
C GLY A 138 11.98 1.57 8.71
N LEU A 139 11.82 2.49 9.66
CA LEU A 139 12.65 3.69 9.75
C LEU A 139 14.09 3.33 10.17
N ARG A 140 14.24 2.42 11.13
CA ARG A 140 15.57 1.93 11.56
C ARG A 140 16.30 1.22 10.44
N PHE A 141 15.59 0.41 9.66
CA PHE A 141 16.14 -0.27 8.49
C PHE A 141 16.64 0.72 7.44
N LEU A 142 15.82 1.73 7.10
CA LEU A 142 16.14 2.75 6.12
C LEU A 142 17.33 3.65 6.47
N ARG A 143 17.58 3.92 7.76
CA ARG A 143 18.69 4.80 8.17
C ARG A 143 20.07 4.36 7.66
N ARG A 144 20.24 3.09 7.31
CA ARG A 144 21.50 2.50 6.84
C ARG A 144 21.55 2.35 5.32
N LYS A 145 20.52 2.80 4.59
CA LYS A 145 20.38 2.60 3.15
C LYS A 145 20.67 3.88 2.38
N HIS A 146 21.45 3.76 1.31
CA HIS A 146 21.82 4.88 0.46
C HIS A 146 21.91 4.42 -0.99
N ASP A 147 21.15 5.06 -1.90
CA ASP A 147 21.18 4.80 -3.36
C ASP A 147 21.05 3.32 -3.72
N GLU A 148 20.23 2.57 -2.99
CA GLU A 148 20.10 1.13 -3.16
C GLU A 148 18.86 0.74 -3.98
N TYR A 149 17.74 1.46 -3.83
CA TYR A 149 16.45 1.04 -4.35
C TYR A 149 15.98 1.85 -5.55
N ASP A 150 15.39 1.16 -6.52
CA ASP A 150 14.70 1.77 -7.65
C ASP A 150 13.27 2.17 -7.27
N LEU A 151 12.65 1.40 -6.36
CA LEU A 151 11.30 1.63 -5.87
C LEU A 151 11.25 1.34 -4.37
N ILE A 152 10.58 2.21 -3.62
CA ILE A 152 10.16 1.99 -2.24
C ILE A 152 8.64 2.04 -2.18
N ILE A 153 8.02 0.99 -1.66
CA ILE A 153 6.58 0.95 -1.38
C ILE A 153 6.40 0.96 0.13
N ASN A 154 5.79 2.03 0.65
CA ASN A 154 5.37 2.07 2.04
C ASN A 154 3.93 1.57 2.14
N ASP A 155 3.82 0.32 2.51
CA ASP A 155 2.60 -0.47 2.66
C ASP A 155 2.27 -0.69 4.14
N SER A 156 2.50 0.33 4.94
CA SER A 156 2.18 0.31 6.37
C SER A 156 0.75 0.78 6.60
N THR A 157 0.13 0.30 7.68
CA THR A 157 -1.16 0.80 8.16
C THR A 157 -1.09 2.29 8.56
N ASP A 158 -2.22 2.86 8.96
CA ASP A 158 -2.36 4.27 9.32
C ASP A 158 -1.34 4.75 10.38
N PRO A 159 -1.07 6.07 10.47
CA PRO A 159 -0.05 6.65 11.35
C PRO A 159 -0.43 6.63 12.82
N LEU A 160 -0.77 5.45 13.34
CA LEU A 160 -1.16 5.23 14.72
C LEU A 160 -0.19 4.27 15.42
N GLY A 161 0.14 4.55 16.67
CA GLY A 161 0.95 3.66 17.49
C GLY A 161 2.36 3.43 16.90
N HIS A 162 2.70 2.19 16.61
CA HIS A 162 4.04 1.78 16.16
C HIS A 162 4.38 2.24 14.74
N THR A 163 3.39 2.59 13.91
CA THR A 163 3.60 3.06 12.53
C THR A 163 3.79 4.58 12.42
N GLU A 164 3.55 5.37 13.48
CA GLU A 164 3.66 6.85 13.46
C GLU A 164 5.00 7.34 12.91
N GLY A 165 6.08 6.63 13.20
CA GLY A 165 7.43 6.92 12.71
C GLY A 165 7.57 6.93 11.19
N LEU A 166 6.75 6.15 10.48
CA LEU A 166 6.74 5.99 9.02
C LEU A 166 6.05 7.15 8.27
N PHE A 167 5.53 8.15 9.01
CA PHE A 167 4.85 9.33 8.44
C PHE A 167 5.54 10.65 8.81
N THR A 168 6.82 10.56 9.19
CA THR A 168 7.63 11.71 9.60
C THR A 168 8.47 12.26 8.45
N LYS A 169 8.94 13.52 8.58
CA LYS A 169 9.92 14.10 7.65
C LYS A 169 11.22 13.29 7.61
N GLU A 170 11.63 12.71 8.74
CA GLU A 170 12.82 11.89 8.83
C GLU A 170 12.67 10.65 7.95
N PHE A 171 11.50 9.99 8.02
CA PHE A 171 11.19 8.84 7.21
C PHE A 171 11.26 9.16 5.71
N TYR A 172 10.55 10.20 5.25
CA TYR A 172 10.59 10.60 3.82
C TYR A 172 11.98 11.01 3.36
N GLY A 173 12.75 11.68 4.22
CA GLY A 173 14.15 12.01 3.94
C GLY A 173 15.04 10.77 3.86
N SER A 174 14.77 9.75 4.68
CA SER A 174 15.47 8.46 4.63
C SER A 174 15.10 7.67 3.38
N CYS A 175 13.82 7.64 2.99
CA CYS A 175 13.39 7.06 1.71
C CYS A 175 14.08 7.75 0.53
N TYR A 176 14.14 9.09 0.53
CA TYR A 176 14.83 9.84 -0.52
C TYR A 176 16.30 9.44 -0.63
N LYS A 177 17.02 9.29 0.48
CA LYS A 177 18.43 8.87 0.49
C LYS A 177 18.63 7.43 0.05
N ALA A 178 17.71 6.53 0.44
CA ALA A 178 17.79 5.11 0.09
C ALA A 178 17.45 4.84 -1.39
N LEU A 179 16.69 5.72 -2.03
CA LEU A 179 16.37 5.66 -3.45
C LEU A 179 17.55 6.09 -4.31
N LYS A 180 17.76 5.41 -5.43
CA LYS A 180 18.65 5.81 -6.52
C LYS A 180 18.22 7.14 -7.14
N ASP A 181 19.05 7.72 -8.02
CA ASP A 181 18.84 9.05 -8.61
C ASP A 181 17.54 9.20 -9.42
N ASP A 182 16.97 8.11 -9.87
CA ASP A 182 15.71 8.06 -10.60
C ASP A 182 14.61 7.28 -9.87
N GLY A 183 14.81 7.02 -8.58
CA GLY A 183 13.93 6.20 -7.77
C GLY A 183 12.57 6.83 -7.49
N ILE A 184 11.61 5.95 -7.24
CA ILE A 184 10.21 6.28 -6.96
C ILE A 184 9.85 5.76 -5.56
N MET A 185 9.06 6.51 -4.81
CA MET A 185 8.37 6.05 -3.61
C MET A 185 6.86 6.12 -3.83
N VAL A 186 6.16 5.04 -3.48
CA VAL A 186 4.71 4.99 -3.40
C VAL A 186 4.31 4.67 -1.97
N TYR A 187 3.21 5.24 -1.51
CA TYR A 187 2.72 5.06 -0.16
C TYR A 187 1.20 5.21 -0.12
N GLN A 188 0.57 4.56 0.84
CA GLN A 188 -0.84 4.81 1.11
C GLN A 188 -1.03 6.26 1.60
N HIS A 189 -2.12 6.88 1.19
CA HIS A 189 -2.40 8.27 1.55
C HIS A 189 -3.70 8.42 2.36
N GLY A 190 -4.51 7.38 2.44
CA GLY A 190 -5.78 7.34 3.16
C GLY A 190 -6.97 7.84 2.35
N SER A 191 -8.11 8.01 2.99
CA SER A 191 -9.32 8.54 2.37
C SER A 191 -9.42 10.06 2.57
N PRO A 192 -9.68 10.87 1.55
CA PRO A 192 -9.86 12.32 1.70
C PRO A 192 -11.31 12.73 1.95
N PHE A 193 -12.21 11.78 2.18
CA PHE A 193 -13.66 12.05 2.17
C PHE A 193 -14.16 12.67 3.48
N TYR A 194 -13.59 12.24 4.63
CA TYR A 194 -13.96 12.77 5.94
C TYR A 194 -12.97 13.87 6.36
N ASP A 195 -13.48 14.92 7.01
CA ASP A 195 -12.71 16.15 7.32
C ASP A 195 -11.41 15.87 8.09
N GLU A 196 -11.44 14.94 9.07
CA GLU A 196 -10.26 14.60 9.87
C GLU A 196 -9.21 13.88 9.00
N ASP A 197 -9.64 12.93 8.19
CA ASP A 197 -8.77 12.17 7.29
C ASP A 197 -8.18 13.08 6.20
N GLU A 198 -9.00 13.97 5.64
CA GLU A 198 -8.53 14.97 4.67
C GLU A 198 -7.42 15.84 5.25
N LEU A 199 -7.56 16.25 6.51
CA LEU A 199 -6.54 17.07 7.18
C LEU A 199 -5.22 16.30 7.32
N GLU A 200 -5.26 15.01 7.68
CA GLU A 200 -4.06 14.17 7.78
C GLU A 200 -3.44 13.92 6.40
N CYS A 201 -4.25 13.64 5.38
CA CYS A 201 -3.79 13.54 3.99
C CYS A 201 -3.03 14.80 3.56
N ARG A 202 -3.56 15.99 3.84
CA ARG A 202 -2.90 17.27 3.54
C ARG A 202 -1.58 17.44 4.31
N LYS A 203 -1.53 17.08 5.59
CA LYS A 203 -0.31 17.15 6.41
C LYS A 203 0.77 16.22 5.86
N MET A 204 0.40 15.00 5.51
CA MET A 204 1.29 14.00 4.91
C MET A 204 1.84 14.50 3.58
N HIS A 205 0.98 14.93 2.67
CA HIS A 205 1.38 15.45 1.36
C HIS A 205 2.38 16.60 1.47
N ARG A 206 2.18 17.54 2.39
CA ARG A 206 3.12 18.66 2.64
C ARG A 206 4.50 18.19 3.11
N LYS A 207 4.59 17.10 3.87
CA LYS A 207 5.87 16.53 4.29
C LYS A 207 6.63 15.94 3.10
N VAL A 208 5.93 15.16 2.26
CA VAL A 208 6.51 14.51 1.08
C VAL A 208 6.93 15.55 0.03
N TYR A 209 6.06 16.52 -0.26
CA TYR A 209 6.33 17.60 -1.22
C TYR A 209 7.62 18.38 -0.91
N LYS A 210 8.01 18.47 0.38
CA LYS A 210 9.27 19.12 0.79
C LYS A 210 10.50 18.23 0.58
N SER A 211 10.30 16.94 0.40
CA SER A 211 11.40 15.96 0.30
C SER A 211 11.67 15.53 -1.14
N PHE A 212 10.64 15.55 -2.01
CA PHE A 212 10.74 15.06 -3.38
C PHE A 212 10.42 16.15 -4.41
N PRO A 213 11.15 16.21 -5.54
CA PRO A 213 10.89 17.18 -6.60
C PRO A 213 9.57 16.93 -7.33
N ILE A 214 9.11 15.67 -7.38
CA ILE A 214 7.83 15.29 -7.93
C ILE A 214 7.02 14.60 -6.84
N SER A 215 5.86 15.16 -6.51
CA SER A 215 4.91 14.58 -5.57
C SER A 215 3.51 14.71 -6.16
N ARG A 216 2.82 13.59 -6.29
CA ARG A 216 1.47 13.47 -6.86
C ARG A 216 0.65 12.49 -6.04
N VAL A 217 -0.65 12.50 -6.26
CA VAL A 217 -1.60 11.58 -5.65
C VAL A 217 -2.41 10.94 -6.75
N TYR A 218 -2.81 9.70 -6.57
CA TYR A 218 -3.75 8.99 -7.41
C TYR A 218 -4.71 8.18 -6.54
N GLN A 219 -5.79 7.68 -7.11
CA GLN A 219 -6.88 7.07 -6.36
C GLN A 219 -7.23 5.67 -6.85
N ALA A 220 -7.94 4.93 -5.99
CA ALA A 220 -8.68 3.75 -6.35
C ALA A 220 -9.98 3.65 -5.54
N HIS A 221 -10.93 2.89 -6.04
CA HIS A 221 -12.14 2.54 -5.33
C HIS A 221 -11.98 1.15 -4.70
N ILE A 222 -11.89 1.11 -3.37
CA ILE A 222 -11.72 -0.12 -2.60
C ILE A 222 -12.92 -0.25 -1.65
N PRO A 223 -13.84 -1.21 -1.88
CA PRO A 223 -15.11 -1.29 -1.16
C PRO A 223 -15.00 -1.38 0.36
N THR A 224 -13.96 -2.03 0.88
CA THR A 224 -13.74 -2.17 2.34
C THR A 224 -13.05 -0.99 2.99
N CYS A 225 -12.45 -0.09 2.21
CA CYS A 225 -11.84 1.13 2.75
C CYS A 225 -12.90 2.17 3.16
N PRO A 226 -12.55 3.11 4.09
CA PRO A 226 -13.43 4.22 4.45
C PRO A 226 -13.95 4.98 3.24
N SER A 227 -15.28 5.15 3.14
CA SER A 227 -15.98 5.74 1.98
C SER A 227 -15.82 5.02 0.63
N GLY A 228 -15.06 3.91 0.55
CA GLY A 228 -14.70 3.26 -0.71
C GLY A 228 -13.74 4.07 -1.59
N TYR A 229 -13.22 5.19 -1.09
CA TYR A 229 -12.36 6.12 -1.82
C TYR A 229 -10.97 6.19 -1.17
N TRP A 230 -9.97 5.66 -1.86
CA TRP A 230 -8.61 5.55 -1.31
C TRP A 230 -7.58 6.26 -2.17
N LEU A 231 -6.69 6.99 -1.54
CA LEU A 231 -5.60 7.70 -2.19
C LEU A 231 -4.26 7.01 -1.97
N PHE A 232 -3.44 7.08 -3.00
CA PHE A 232 -2.03 6.72 -2.98
C PHE A 232 -1.16 7.92 -3.29
N GLY A 233 -0.06 8.06 -2.56
CA GLY A 233 0.95 9.06 -2.85
C GLY A 233 2.02 8.50 -3.78
N PHE A 234 2.45 9.31 -4.73
CA PHE A 234 3.54 9.04 -5.65
C PHE A 234 4.60 10.14 -5.51
N ALA A 235 5.78 9.77 -5.08
CA ALA A 235 6.91 10.68 -4.92
C ALA A 235 8.10 10.18 -5.74
N SER A 236 8.71 11.03 -6.53
CA SER A 236 9.77 10.61 -7.45
C SER A 236 10.89 11.64 -7.53
N LYS A 237 12.10 11.15 -7.74
CA LYS A 237 13.26 11.99 -8.02
C LYS A 237 13.27 12.47 -9.48
N LYS A 238 12.64 11.73 -10.40
CA LYS A 238 12.76 11.98 -11.84
C LYS A 238 11.47 11.83 -12.61
N TYR A 239 10.72 10.74 -12.41
CA TYR A 239 9.61 10.37 -13.27
C TYR A 239 8.29 10.98 -12.79
N HIS A 240 7.50 11.49 -13.74
CA HIS A 240 6.14 11.94 -13.49
C HIS A 240 5.15 10.79 -13.76
N PRO A 241 4.18 10.53 -12.86
CA PRO A 241 3.30 9.36 -13.00
C PRO A 241 2.45 9.33 -14.26
N LEU A 242 2.13 10.46 -14.87
CA LEU A 242 1.35 10.54 -16.11
C LEU A 242 2.22 10.71 -17.35
N TYR A 243 3.17 11.67 -17.31
CA TYR A 243 3.91 12.06 -18.50
C TYR A 243 4.97 11.04 -18.91
N ASP A 244 5.47 10.26 -17.94
CA ASP A 244 6.46 9.22 -18.17
C ASP A 244 5.85 7.79 -18.17
N LEU A 245 4.50 7.69 -18.24
CA LEU A 245 3.83 6.41 -18.42
C LEU A 245 4.18 5.81 -19.78
N ASP A 246 4.81 4.64 -19.77
CA ASP A 246 5.05 3.84 -20.96
C ASP A 246 4.05 2.69 -21.07
N ALA A 247 2.84 3.04 -21.51
CA ALA A 247 1.73 2.10 -21.67
C ALA A 247 2.11 0.93 -22.61
N LYS A 248 2.81 1.21 -23.72
CA LYS A 248 3.20 0.17 -24.67
C LYS A 248 4.16 -0.84 -24.07
N ARG A 249 5.15 -0.37 -23.30
CA ARG A 249 6.10 -1.22 -22.60
C ARG A 249 5.37 -2.09 -21.57
N TRP A 250 4.48 -1.49 -20.79
CA TRP A 250 3.75 -2.21 -19.75
C TRP A 250 2.79 -3.26 -20.37
N ASP A 251 2.00 -2.88 -21.36
CA ASP A 251 1.07 -3.78 -22.05
C ASP A 251 1.80 -4.96 -22.72
N ALA A 252 3.01 -4.72 -23.24
CA ALA A 252 3.84 -5.77 -23.84
C ALA A 252 4.31 -6.84 -22.86
N LEU A 253 4.29 -6.58 -21.53
CA LEU A 253 4.59 -7.59 -20.52
C LEU A 253 3.49 -8.66 -20.42
N GLY A 254 2.27 -8.36 -20.87
CA GLY A 254 1.15 -9.29 -20.86
C GLY A 254 0.75 -9.76 -19.44
N LEU A 255 0.96 -8.91 -18.43
CA LEU A 255 0.63 -9.23 -17.05
C LEU A 255 -0.87 -9.38 -16.88
N LYS A 256 -1.27 -10.37 -16.09
CA LYS A 256 -2.68 -10.56 -15.73
C LYS A 256 -3.00 -9.68 -14.52
N THR A 257 -3.91 -8.76 -14.70
CA THR A 257 -4.45 -7.87 -13.67
C THR A 257 -5.98 -7.94 -13.67
N TRP A 258 -6.59 -7.65 -12.53
CA TRP A 258 -8.04 -7.64 -12.35
C TRP A 258 -8.60 -6.22 -12.34
N TYR A 259 -7.81 -5.26 -11.88
CA TYR A 259 -8.22 -3.86 -11.73
C TYR A 259 -7.35 -2.92 -12.58
N TYR A 260 -6.02 -2.98 -12.41
CA TYR A 260 -5.11 -2.06 -13.06
C TYR A 260 -5.08 -2.25 -14.58
N THR A 261 -5.25 -1.15 -15.29
CA THR A 261 -4.93 -1.03 -16.73
C THR A 261 -4.26 0.31 -16.98
N THR A 262 -3.46 0.42 -18.02
CA THR A 262 -2.86 1.69 -18.43
C THR A 262 -3.91 2.73 -18.84
N HIS A 263 -5.08 2.28 -19.27
CA HIS A 263 -6.25 3.12 -19.61
C HIS A 263 -6.92 3.70 -18.38
N LEU A 264 -7.30 2.85 -17.41
CA LEU A 264 -7.93 3.25 -16.15
C LEU A 264 -7.12 4.32 -15.45
N ARG A 265 -5.79 4.14 -15.42
CA ARG A 265 -4.87 5.07 -14.84
C ARG A 265 -4.94 6.48 -15.45
N SER A 266 -5.06 6.61 -16.76
CA SER A 266 -5.12 7.92 -17.42
C SER A 266 -6.43 8.66 -17.10
N GLU A 267 -7.52 7.96 -16.89
CA GLU A 267 -8.84 8.51 -16.56
C GLU A 267 -8.93 8.90 -15.07
N GLU A 268 -8.46 8.08 -14.16
CA GLU A 268 -8.45 8.37 -12.72
C GLU A 268 -7.57 9.58 -12.37
N HIS A 269 -6.40 9.71 -12.98
CA HIS A 269 -5.57 10.90 -12.81
C HIS A 269 -6.17 12.19 -13.37
N THR A 270 -7.03 12.10 -14.37
CA THR A 270 -7.67 13.29 -14.94
C THR A 270 -8.71 13.88 -13.99
N SER A 271 -9.41 13.02 -13.22
CA SER A 271 -10.34 13.45 -12.17
C SER A 271 -9.64 14.03 -10.94
N GLU A 272 -8.43 13.57 -10.59
CA GLU A 272 -7.62 14.08 -9.50
C GLU A 272 -7.18 15.53 -9.69
N LEU A 273 -6.73 15.91 -10.87
CA LEU A 273 -6.31 17.28 -11.15
C LEU A 273 -7.42 18.31 -10.88
N GLN A 274 -8.68 17.88 -10.88
CA GLN A 274 -9.81 18.74 -10.51
C GLN A 274 -10.08 18.76 -9.00
N SER A 275 -9.91 17.65 -8.28
CA SER A 275 -10.14 17.56 -6.83
C SER A 275 -9.00 18.15 -6.01
N LEU A 276 -7.75 17.97 -6.44
CA LEU A 276 -6.55 18.47 -5.76
C LEU A 276 -6.34 19.99 -5.86
N ARG A 277 -7.05 20.71 -6.73
CA ARG A 277 -7.04 22.19 -6.73
C ARG A 277 -7.47 22.81 -5.38
N HIS A 278 -8.11 22.02 -4.54
CA HIS A 278 -8.49 22.41 -3.19
C HIS A 278 -7.50 21.93 -2.11
N LEU A 279 -6.51 21.08 -2.46
CA LEU A 279 -5.51 20.51 -1.53
C LEU A 279 -4.19 21.32 -1.46
N VAL A 280 -4.00 22.31 -2.33
CA VAL A 280 -2.81 23.18 -2.37
C VAL A 280 -3.04 24.49 -1.64
#